data_4f5c6c8318a277928db0800e94fc296d
#
_entry.id   4f5c6c8318a277928db0800e94fc296d
#
_cell.length_a   1.000
_cell.length_b   1.000
_cell.length_c   1.000
_cell.angle_alpha   90.00
_cell.angle_beta   90.00
_cell.angle_gamma   90.00
#
_symmetry.space_group_name_H-M   'P 1'
#
loop_
_entity.id
_entity.type
_entity.pdbx_description
1 polymer ?
#
loop_
_entity_poly.entity_id
_entity_poly.type
_entity_poly.pdbx_seq_one_letter_code
_entity_poly.pdbx_strand_id
1 'polypeptide(L)'
;MEELMLRPGDKDLLALLNSIDSDEGLPVPFERSIFLLGTPVAGPNFRKNIAQLYEQISEGDLVRLVREPENEYDEYAIRVETEDAKKIGYVPTELIPDEAYLTIGYMPRVNNKILARLMDAGKELYGVVRLKEMRGRDYHIVVKIYMKD
;
A
#
# COMPACT_ATOMS: atom_id res chain seq x y z
N MET A 1 10.37 -32.70 -13.02
CA MET A 1 9.97 -32.26 -12.15
C MET A 1 9.59 -33.02 -11.05
N GLU A 2 9.69 -34.02 -10.98
CA GLU A 2 9.29 -34.63 -10.00
C GLU A 2 10.09 -34.40 -8.93
N GLU A 3 11.15 -34.07 -9.14
CA GLU A 3 11.84 -33.74 -8.16
C GLU A 3 11.21 -32.83 -7.42
N LEU A 4 10.29 -32.43 -7.95
CA LEU A 4 9.50 -31.70 -7.20
C LEU A 4 8.72 -32.63 -6.44
N MET A 5 9.30 -33.41 -5.70
CA MET A 5 8.57 -34.16 -4.80
C MET A 5 8.02 -33.23 -3.88
N LEU A 6 6.75 -33.24 -3.64
CA LEU A 6 6.10 -32.28 -2.83
C LEU A 6 6.41 -32.51 -1.39
N ARG A 7 7.23 -31.68 -0.88
CA ARG A 7 7.49 -31.64 0.54
C ARG A 7 6.72 -30.46 1.10
N PRO A 8 6.72 -30.23 2.38
CA PRO A 8 5.90 -29.18 2.97
C PRO A 8 6.08 -27.83 2.35
N GLY A 9 7.04 -27.42 1.78
CA GLY A 9 7.14 -26.13 1.17
C GLY A 9 6.90 -26.13 -0.32
N ASP A 10 6.76 -27.31 -0.91
CA ASP A 10 6.72 -27.38 -2.36
C ASP A 10 5.37 -26.99 -2.95
N LYS A 11 4.32 -27.08 -2.15
CA LYS A 11 3.00 -26.70 -2.64
C LYS A 11 2.95 -25.22 -2.93
N ASP A 12 3.62 -24.41 -2.11
CA ASP A 12 3.62 -22.99 -2.35
C ASP A 12 4.42 -22.67 -3.61
N LEU A 13 5.47 -23.41 -3.85
CA LEU A 13 6.26 -23.21 -5.04
C LEU A 13 5.45 -23.57 -6.28
N LEU A 14 4.71 -24.67 -6.22
CA LEU A 14 3.91 -25.06 -7.35
C LEU A 14 2.80 -24.05 -7.62
N ALA A 15 2.20 -23.51 -6.56
CA ALA A 15 1.17 -22.52 -6.75
C ALA A 15 1.75 -21.28 -7.40
N LEU A 16 2.95 -20.92 -7.01
CA LEU A 16 3.60 -19.78 -7.62
C LEU A 16 3.90 -20.03 -9.08
N LEU A 17 4.39 -21.20 -9.41
CA LEU A 17 4.70 -21.52 -10.79
C LEU A 17 3.45 -21.55 -11.64
N ASN A 18 2.36 -22.08 -11.10
CA ASN A 18 1.13 -22.11 -11.85
C ASN A 18 0.59 -20.70 -12.05
N SER A 19 0.77 -19.85 -11.08
CA SER A 19 0.34 -18.47 -11.21
C SER A 19 1.14 -17.77 -12.31
N ILE A 20 2.41 -18.05 -12.40
CA ILE A 20 3.23 -17.46 -13.44
C ILE A 20 2.76 -17.93 -14.80
N ASP A 21 2.48 -19.22 -14.91
CA ASP A 21 2.07 -19.75 -16.20
C ASP A 21 0.74 -19.15 -16.65
N SER A 22 -0.16 -18.96 -15.74
CA SER A 22 -1.46 -18.45 -16.10
C SER A 22 -1.45 -16.95 -16.27
N ASP A 23 -0.43 -16.31 -15.77
CA ASP A 23 -0.38 -14.86 -15.82
C ASP A 23 0.64 -14.50 -16.84
N GLU A 24 0.22 -13.98 -17.96
CA GLU A 24 1.17 -13.60 -18.93
C GLU A 24 2.11 -12.64 -18.38
N GLY A 25 1.81 -11.93 -17.38
CA GLY A 25 2.76 -11.05 -16.78
C GLY A 25 3.66 -11.85 -15.89
N LEU A 26 4.65 -12.44 -16.44
CA LEU A 26 5.55 -13.20 -15.63
C LEU A 26 6.23 -12.32 -14.61
N PRO A 27 6.04 -12.56 -13.36
CA PRO A 27 6.68 -11.73 -12.34
C PRO A 27 8.17 -11.94 -12.39
N VAL A 28 8.88 -10.97 -11.88
CA VAL A 28 10.31 -11.08 -11.76
C VAL A 28 10.61 -12.32 -10.95
N PRO A 29 11.46 -13.19 -11.43
CA PRO A 29 11.75 -14.41 -10.70
C PRO A 29 12.20 -14.11 -9.29
N PHE A 30 11.66 -14.84 -8.36
CA PHE A 30 12.01 -14.72 -6.97
C PHE A 30 11.53 -13.45 -6.30
N GLU A 31 10.82 -12.61 -7.02
CA GLU A 31 10.27 -11.45 -6.36
C GLU A 31 9.10 -11.93 -5.51
N ARG A 32 9.11 -11.59 -4.28
CA ARG A 32 8.07 -11.99 -3.36
C ARG A 32 7.70 -10.83 -2.47
N SER A 33 6.55 -10.95 -1.88
CA SER A 33 6.11 -9.96 -0.92
C SER A 33 5.69 -10.67 0.34
N ILE A 34 6.07 -10.09 1.44
CA ILE A 34 5.74 -10.63 2.75
C ILE A 34 4.66 -9.76 3.34
N PHE A 35 3.56 -10.36 3.73
CA PHE A 35 2.49 -9.62 4.39
C PHE A 35 2.95 -9.26 5.79
N LEU A 36 2.88 -7.99 6.14
CA LEU A 36 3.29 -7.53 7.45
C LEU A 36 2.11 -7.32 8.38
N LEU A 37 1.13 -6.53 7.97
CA LEU A 37 -0.02 -6.25 8.81
C LEU A 37 -1.11 -5.54 8.04
N GLY A 38 -2.31 -5.52 8.62
CA GLY A 38 -3.39 -4.71 8.12
C GLY A 38 -3.67 -3.60 9.10
N THR A 39 -4.02 -2.43 8.60
CA THR A 39 -4.22 -1.29 9.49
C THR A 39 -5.15 -0.27 8.85
N PRO A 40 -5.95 0.43 9.64
CA PRO A 40 -6.65 1.56 9.08
C PRO A 40 -5.68 2.69 8.79
N VAL A 41 -6.03 3.54 7.86
CA VAL A 41 -5.27 4.74 7.56
C VAL A 41 -5.73 5.80 8.56
N ALA A 42 -4.78 6.52 9.13
CA ALA A 42 -5.10 7.55 10.13
C ALA A 42 -5.37 8.88 9.44
N GLY A 43 -6.37 9.59 9.91
CA GLY A 43 -6.63 10.97 9.52
C GLY A 43 -7.14 11.22 8.12
N PRO A 44 -7.87 10.29 7.48
CA PRO A 44 -8.33 10.57 6.12
C PRO A 44 -9.29 11.75 6.08
N ASN A 45 -10.08 11.96 7.12
CA ASN A 45 -11.05 13.04 7.12
C ASN A 45 -10.41 14.42 7.05
N PHE A 46 -9.12 14.51 7.34
CA PHE A 46 -8.42 15.78 7.31
C PHE A 46 -7.76 16.08 5.98
N ARG A 47 -7.92 15.20 4.99
CA ARG A 47 -7.29 15.45 3.69
C ARG A 47 -8.25 16.25 2.82
N LYS A 48 -7.67 17.18 2.05
CA LYS A 48 -8.46 18.12 1.28
C LYS A 48 -9.36 17.46 0.25
N ASN A 49 -8.88 16.43 -0.36
CA ASN A 49 -9.60 15.82 -1.46
C ASN A 49 -10.03 14.40 -1.16
N ILE A 50 -10.24 14.11 0.13
CA ILE A 50 -10.54 12.73 0.50
C ILE A 50 -11.83 12.23 -0.15
N ALA A 51 -12.83 13.07 -0.31
CA ALA A 51 -14.07 12.61 -0.93
C ALA A 51 -13.83 12.13 -2.34
N GLN A 52 -13.00 12.86 -3.10
CA GLN A 52 -12.70 12.48 -4.47
C GLN A 52 -11.82 11.23 -4.48
N LEU A 53 -10.84 11.16 -3.60
CA LEU A 53 -9.99 9.98 -3.54
C LEU A 53 -10.78 8.74 -3.14
N TYR A 54 -11.70 8.90 -2.20
CA TYR A 54 -12.51 7.79 -1.75
C TYR A 54 -13.34 7.22 -2.90
N GLU A 55 -13.84 8.08 -3.76
CA GLU A 55 -14.62 7.62 -4.89
C GLU A 55 -13.75 6.89 -5.92
N GLN A 56 -12.51 7.28 -6.04
CA GLN A 56 -11.64 6.74 -7.08
C GLN A 56 -10.91 5.47 -6.68
N ILE A 57 -10.59 5.30 -5.41
CA ILE A 57 -9.86 4.11 -5.00
C ILE A 57 -10.80 2.91 -4.92
N SER A 58 -10.27 1.74 -5.11
CA SER A 58 -11.03 0.50 -5.05
C SER A 58 -10.25 -0.52 -4.26
N GLU A 59 -10.97 -1.48 -3.70
CA GLU A 59 -10.32 -2.58 -3.01
C GLU A 59 -9.39 -3.26 -3.99
N GLY A 60 -8.19 -3.56 -3.55
CA GLY A 60 -7.17 -4.15 -4.40
C GLY A 60 -6.21 -3.17 -5.02
N ASP A 61 -6.50 -1.87 -4.94
CA ASP A 61 -5.59 -0.88 -5.50
C ASP A 61 -4.34 -0.77 -4.65
N LEU A 62 -3.23 -0.51 -5.34
CA LEU A 62 -1.97 -0.28 -4.65
C LEU A 62 -1.92 1.13 -4.09
N VAL A 63 -1.30 1.27 -2.94
CA VAL A 63 -1.04 2.59 -2.37
C VAL A 63 0.44 2.66 -2.06
N ARG A 64 0.96 3.87 -2.15
CA ARG A 64 2.38 4.11 -1.92
C ARG A 64 2.59 4.60 -0.50
N LEU A 65 3.64 4.13 0.13
CA LEU A 65 4.01 4.56 1.46
C LEU A 65 5.22 5.47 1.33
N VAL A 66 5.11 6.67 1.87
CA VAL A 66 6.17 7.67 1.73
C VAL A 66 6.66 8.08 3.10
N ARG A 67 7.93 7.84 3.36
CA ARG A 67 8.55 8.21 4.63
C ARG A 67 8.69 9.72 4.74
N GLU A 68 8.39 10.26 5.90
CA GLU A 68 8.58 11.68 6.16
C GLU A 68 9.42 11.85 7.42
N PRO A 69 10.72 11.59 7.33
CA PRO A 69 11.57 11.65 8.52
C PRO A 69 11.66 13.04 9.13
N GLU A 70 11.34 14.08 8.36
CA GLU A 70 11.38 15.43 8.86
C GLU A 70 10.02 15.98 9.24
N ASN A 71 9.04 15.09 9.42
CA ASN A 71 7.73 15.53 9.85
C ASN A 71 7.85 16.12 11.24
N GLU A 72 7.31 17.31 11.43
CA GLU A 72 7.52 18.01 12.68
C GLU A 72 6.74 17.44 13.85
N TYR A 73 5.77 16.58 13.57
CA TYR A 73 4.95 16.00 14.63
C TYR A 73 5.33 14.54 14.95
N ASP A 74 6.01 13.87 14.03
CA ASP A 74 6.31 12.47 14.22
C ASP A 74 7.45 12.07 13.32
N GLU A 75 8.60 11.78 13.90
CA GLU A 75 9.78 11.40 13.11
C GLU A 75 9.59 10.06 12.41
N TYR A 76 8.60 9.28 12.81
CA TYR A 76 8.33 7.99 12.15
C TYR A 76 7.15 8.08 11.19
N ALA A 77 6.75 9.27 10.81
CA ALA A 77 5.58 9.44 9.96
C ALA A 77 5.75 8.75 8.62
N ILE A 78 4.69 8.11 8.17
CA ILE A 78 4.63 7.48 6.86
C ILE A 78 3.31 7.91 6.24
N ARG A 79 3.41 8.62 5.12
CA ARG A 79 2.22 9.09 4.41
C ARG A 79 1.73 7.99 3.48
N VAL A 80 0.42 7.85 3.40
CA VAL A 80 -0.21 6.87 2.51
C VAL A 80 -0.87 7.64 1.38
N GLU A 81 -0.49 7.35 0.14
CA GLU A 81 -1.06 8.08 -0.98
C GLU A 81 -1.41 7.16 -2.12
N THR A 82 -2.30 7.61 -2.98
CA THR A 82 -2.64 6.82 -4.15
C THR A 82 -1.45 6.74 -5.07
N GLU A 83 -1.35 5.63 -5.80
CA GLU A 83 -0.21 5.45 -6.66
C GLU A 83 -0.42 6.07 -8.02
N ASP A 84 -1.66 6.17 -8.46
CA ASP A 84 -1.95 6.65 -9.81
C ASP A 84 -2.81 7.90 -9.73
N ALA A 85 -2.25 9.03 -10.08
CA ALA A 85 -2.97 10.29 -10.05
C ALA A 85 -4.16 10.29 -10.99
N LYS A 86 -4.13 9.47 -12.01
CA LYS A 86 -5.25 9.44 -12.95
C LYS A 86 -6.52 8.92 -12.30
N LYS A 87 -6.39 8.18 -11.22
CA LYS A 87 -7.57 7.64 -10.57
C LYS A 87 -8.39 8.70 -9.85
N ILE A 88 -7.83 9.86 -9.62
CA ILE A 88 -8.60 10.89 -8.93
C ILE A 88 -9.29 11.84 -9.91
N GLY A 89 -9.27 11.51 -11.22
CA GLY A 89 -9.95 12.32 -12.20
C GLY A 89 -9.21 13.59 -12.52
N TYR A 90 -9.94 14.65 -12.79
CA TYR A 90 -9.28 15.90 -13.16
C TYR A 90 -8.56 16.52 -11.96
N VAL A 91 -7.31 16.83 -12.16
CA VAL A 91 -6.50 17.50 -11.15
C VAL A 91 -5.97 18.77 -11.80
N PRO A 92 -6.22 19.93 -11.22
CA PRO A 92 -5.70 21.18 -11.80
C PRO A 92 -4.19 21.10 -11.91
N THR A 93 -3.67 21.64 -13.01
CA THR A 93 -2.26 21.53 -13.30
C THR A 93 -1.38 22.06 -12.16
N GLU A 94 -1.79 23.11 -11.53
CA GLU A 94 -0.98 23.66 -10.47
C GLU A 94 -0.97 22.76 -9.24
N LEU A 95 -1.87 21.81 -9.14
CA LEU A 95 -1.90 20.91 -8.00
C LEU A 95 -1.28 19.55 -8.28
N ILE A 96 -1.04 19.24 -9.54
CA ILE A 96 -0.51 17.93 -9.89
C ILE A 96 0.79 17.61 -9.19
N PRO A 97 1.73 18.52 -9.06
CA PRO A 97 2.97 18.17 -8.37
C PRO A 97 2.82 18.10 -6.86
N ASP A 98 1.66 18.50 -6.33
CA ASP A 98 1.48 18.52 -4.89
C ASP A 98 1.14 17.11 -4.44
N GLU A 99 2.08 16.45 -3.83
CA GLU A 99 1.88 15.09 -3.36
C GLU A 99 0.79 15.00 -2.31
N ALA A 100 0.55 16.07 -1.59
CA ALA A 100 -0.51 16.05 -0.58
C ALA A 100 -1.88 15.86 -1.22
N TYR A 101 -2.01 16.18 -2.51
CA TYR A 101 -3.27 16.03 -3.19
C TYR A 101 -3.63 14.56 -3.38
N LEU A 102 -2.65 13.69 -3.34
CA LEU A 102 -2.88 12.25 -3.49
C LEU A 102 -2.90 11.54 -2.16
N THR A 103 -2.71 12.26 -1.07
CA THR A 103 -2.59 11.65 0.24
C THR A 103 -3.94 11.23 0.79
N ILE A 104 -4.04 9.98 1.19
CA ILE A 104 -5.23 9.45 1.81
C ILE A 104 -5.16 9.64 3.32
N GLY A 105 -3.99 9.67 3.87
CA GLY A 105 -3.78 9.81 5.30
C GLY A 105 -2.41 9.32 5.66
N TYR A 106 -2.27 8.88 6.88
CA TYR A 106 -0.99 8.44 7.42
C TYR A 106 -1.10 7.08 8.09
N MET A 107 0.03 6.43 8.24
CA MET A 107 0.08 5.20 9.00
C MET A 107 -0.13 5.54 10.48
N PRO A 108 -0.98 4.79 11.20
CA PRO A 108 -1.19 5.09 12.61
C PRO A 108 0.08 4.94 13.43
N ARG A 109 0.21 5.76 14.45
CA ARG A 109 1.41 5.75 15.27
C ARG A 109 1.66 4.41 15.95
N VAL A 110 0.63 3.66 16.20
CA VAL A 110 0.80 2.37 16.87
C VAL A 110 1.59 1.41 15.99
N ASN A 111 1.57 1.61 14.66
CA ASN A 111 2.24 0.72 13.74
C ASN A 111 3.43 1.34 13.03
N ASN A 112 3.58 2.67 13.07
CA ASN A 112 4.49 3.29 12.13
C ASN A 112 5.97 3.13 12.45
N LYS A 113 6.31 3.01 13.72
CA LYS A 113 7.75 3.00 14.08
C LYS A 113 8.49 1.83 13.45
N ILE A 114 7.93 0.64 13.56
CA ILE A 114 8.63 -0.50 13.02
C ILE A 114 8.65 -0.47 11.50
N LEU A 115 7.56 0.00 10.89
CA LEU A 115 7.51 0.12 9.44
C LEU A 115 8.51 1.18 8.97
N ALA A 116 8.59 2.30 9.68
CA ALA A 116 9.53 3.35 9.33
C ALA A 116 10.97 2.83 9.41
N ARG A 117 11.26 2.04 10.42
CA ARG A 117 12.60 1.50 10.56
C ARG A 117 12.95 0.52 9.44
N LEU A 118 11.98 -0.25 9.00
CA LEU A 118 12.21 -1.15 7.87
C LEU A 118 12.50 -0.33 6.61
N MET A 119 11.73 0.73 6.39
CA MET A 119 11.93 1.57 5.22
C MET A 119 13.28 2.28 5.29
N ASP A 120 13.64 2.76 6.48
CA ASP A 120 14.92 3.45 6.65
C ASP A 120 16.10 2.49 6.46
N ALA A 121 15.87 1.20 6.67
CA ALA A 121 16.90 0.20 6.44
C ALA A 121 16.95 -0.26 4.99
N GLY A 122 16.17 0.39 4.12
CA GLY A 122 16.24 0.08 2.70
C GLY A 122 15.21 -0.91 2.21
N LYS A 123 14.27 -1.31 3.05
CA LYS A 123 13.26 -2.26 2.60
C LYS A 123 12.16 -1.50 1.86
N GLU A 124 11.63 -2.13 0.82
CA GLU A 124 10.55 -1.53 0.05
C GLU A 124 9.22 -2.05 0.56
N LEU A 125 8.40 -1.13 1.03
CA LEU A 125 7.08 -1.47 1.52
C LEU A 125 6.03 -0.84 0.62
N TYR A 126 4.89 -1.49 0.50
CA TYR A 126 3.76 -0.94 -0.23
C TYR A 126 2.49 -1.42 0.42
N GLY A 127 1.38 -0.82 0.04
CA GLY A 127 0.10 -1.20 0.59
C GLY A 127 -0.90 -1.54 -0.48
N VAL A 128 -1.96 -2.24 -0.06
CA VAL A 128 -3.07 -2.58 -0.94
C VAL A 128 -4.33 -2.23 -0.18
N VAL A 129 -5.26 -1.56 -0.83
CA VAL A 129 -6.53 -1.21 -0.20
C VAL A 129 -7.32 -2.49 0.04
N ARG A 130 -7.63 -2.73 1.29
CA ARG A 130 -8.41 -3.91 1.65
C ARG A 130 -9.88 -3.58 1.77
N LEU A 131 -10.19 -2.39 2.23
CA LEU A 131 -11.57 -2.00 2.51
C LEU A 131 -11.70 -0.50 2.48
N LYS A 132 -12.79 -0.02 1.93
CA LYS A 132 -13.17 1.37 2.12
C LYS A 132 -14.64 1.39 2.47
N GLU A 133 -15.01 2.20 3.44
CA GLU A 133 -16.39 2.32 3.84
C GLU A 133 -16.60 3.64 4.56
N MET A 134 -17.83 4.06 4.61
CA MET A 134 -18.17 5.23 5.39
C MET A 134 -18.71 4.75 6.73
N ARG A 135 -18.24 5.35 7.81
CA ARG A 135 -18.77 5.08 9.13
C ARG A 135 -19.36 6.40 9.62
N GLY A 136 -20.67 6.55 9.40
CA GLY A 136 -21.29 7.83 9.63
C GLY A 136 -20.75 8.81 8.61
N ARG A 137 -20.11 9.86 9.08
CA ARG A 137 -19.51 10.85 8.18
C ARG A 137 -18.02 10.63 7.99
N ASP A 138 -17.47 9.58 8.62
CA ASP A 138 -16.06 9.38 8.60
C ASP A 138 -15.66 8.40 7.52
N TYR A 139 -14.59 8.75 6.80
CA TYR A 139 -14.02 7.85 5.81
C TYR A 139 -13.16 6.83 6.54
N HIS A 140 -13.42 5.57 6.28
CA HIS A 140 -12.67 4.48 6.90
C HIS A 140 -12.02 3.67 5.79
N ILE A 141 -10.69 3.67 5.76
CA ILE A 141 -9.94 2.99 4.73
C ILE A 141 -8.93 2.10 5.42
N VAL A 142 -8.93 0.83 5.06
CA VAL A 142 -8.01 -0.14 5.65
C VAL A 142 -7.09 -0.63 4.55
N VAL A 143 -5.81 -0.71 4.86
CA VAL A 143 -4.82 -1.19 3.91
C VAL A 143 -4.05 -2.36 4.49
N LYS A 144 -3.58 -3.23 3.60
CA LYS A 144 -2.68 -4.30 3.98
C LYS A 144 -1.29 -3.86 3.56
N ILE A 145 -0.33 -4.04 4.44
CA ILE A 145 1.04 -3.61 4.18
C ILE A 145 1.91 -4.82 3.90
N TYR A 146 2.69 -4.71 2.84
CA TYR A 146 3.58 -5.76 2.39
C TYR A 146 4.99 -5.23 2.25
N MET A 147 5.96 -6.12 2.40
CA MET A 147 7.35 -5.78 2.18
C MET A 147 7.85 -6.65 1.05
N LYS A 148 8.54 -6.05 0.09
CA LYS A 148 9.13 -6.84 -0.98
C LYS A 148 10.36 -7.56 -0.43
N ASP A 149 10.44 -8.81 -0.78
CA ASP A 149 11.54 -9.65 -0.31
C ASP A 149 12.82 -9.39 -1.10
#